data_967a2102e2a30a297867ae538ef50c8f
#
_entry.id   967a2102e2a30a297867ae538ef50c8f
#
_cell.length_a   1.000
_cell.length_b   1.000
_cell.length_c   1.000
_cell.angle_alpha   90.00
_cell.angle_beta   90.00
_cell.angle_gamma   90.00
#
_symmetry.space_group_name_H-M   'P 1'
#
loop_
_entity.id
_entity.type
_entity.pdbx_description
1 polymer ?
#
loop_
_entity_poly.entity_id
_entity_poly.type
_entity_poly.pdbx_seq_one_letter_code
_entity_poly.pdbx_strand_id
1 'polypeptide(L)'
;MKFAAVLEQREHGWFRPIPTSPWILVAVFMVACIESNPQPSPQGNNAVDTLSAGDLWEGDKDGVASLTDATVQDDFSQQEDQVSFDAADISADSNIPLEDAVDVDDVDLTPEDVLEEIEIVPCVEEGCPAGPGWALDPSVNGPYPVGVRTHTVDLLDHLGNPRTIRVEVWYPTTDEYADGPFDAIDFYADAPEDLKSVVEQYREQLPSIQVDVTRDAPPRIADGPFPLVVFSHGAYGVRFQSVFFTVPLASHGYVVVSADHTGNVLYDLLLGAYNVEDMILSAFDRPLDAVALIDDAFLRNEDPDGYLFGMINESEVGISGHSFGGYTSLNLGFTDSRIKAVLPMAPATTPLGLLGFDAATFPVPMMMMAGAMDKTLPPDGEMREPYTKYPSPKFYFELNAGGHFTYSDICQLDLLYVANDLGIDDADNALKDGCAEYNVPSEVAHPLIRQFGIGFFNYYLRHSDESLPWFNANAASMFPEILTYLDDMIPN
;
A
#
# COMPACT_ATOMS: atom_id res chain seq x y z
N MET A 1 -27.50 19.74 18.85
CA MET A 1 -28.83 19.98 18.22
C MET A 1 -29.03 19.17 16.92
N LYS A 2 -28.01 18.83 16.15
CA LYS A 2 -28.15 17.92 14.99
C LYS A 2 -28.28 16.44 15.39
N PHE A 3 -27.69 16.06 16.52
CA PHE A 3 -27.74 14.69 17.05
C PHE A 3 -29.17 14.26 17.48
N ALA A 4 -29.95 15.17 18.07
CA ALA A 4 -31.35 14.91 18.40
C ALA A 4 -32.25 14.74 17.17
N ALA A 5 -31.91 15.39 16.06
CA ALA A 5 -32.68 15.29 14.80
C ALA A 5 -32.46 13.94 14.08
N VAL A 6 -31.30 13.33 14.24
CA VAL A 6 -31.00 12.02 13.63
C VAL A 6 -31.71 10.89 14.41
N LEU A 7 -31.79 11.00 15.75
CA LEU A 7 -32.53 10.05 16.58
C LEU A 7 -34.06 10.17 16.41
N GLU A 8 -34.58 11.40 16.23
CA GLU A 8 -36.02 11.61 15.95
C GLU A 8 -36.47 11.06 14.58
N GLN A 9 -35.57 10.97 13.58
CA GLN A 9 -35.87 10.36 12.29
C GLN A 9 -35.96 8.82 12.34
N ARG A 10 -35.34 8.18 13.33
CA ARG A 10 -35.47 6.72 13.54
C ARG A 10 -36.87 6.29 14.03
N GLU A 11 -37.61 7.16 14.69
CA GLU A 11 -38.97 6.86 15.21
C GLU A 11 -40.09 6.96 14.17
N HIS A 12 -39.83 7.50 12.97
CA HIS A 12 -40.89 7.76 11.97
C HIS A 12 -40.91 6.83 10.76
N GLY A 13 -40.35 5.61 10.86
CA GLY A 13 -40.78 4.45 10.06
C GLY A 13 -40.71 4.56 8.53
N TRP A 14 -39.85 5.41 7.94
CA TRP A 14 -39.79 5.62 6.48
C TRP A 14 -38.57 4.97 5.78
N PHE A 15 -37.75 4.23 6.53
CA PHE A 15 -36.71 3.42 5.92
C PHE A 15 -37.06 1.93 6.06
N ARG A 16 -37.31 1.25 4.94
CA ARG A 16 -37.20 -0.20 4.91
C ARG A 16 -35.73 -0.54 5.25
N PRO A 17 -35.45 -1.50 6.16
CA PRO A 17 -34.09 -1.93 6.38
C PRO A 17 -33.56 -2.56 5.09
N ILE A 18 -32.62 -1.88 4.43
CA ILE A 18 -31.69 -2.53 3.52
C ILE A 18 -30.83 -3.41 4.45
N PRO A 19 -30.52 -4.67 4.12
CA PRO A 19 -29.65 -5.49 4.96
C PRO A 19 -28.31 -4.76 5.09
N THR A 20 -28.09 -4.18 6.26
CA THR A 20 -26.93 -3.32 6.57
C THR A 20 -25.81 -4.17 7.14
N SER A 21 -25.21 -5.05 6.32
CA SER A 21 -23.89 -5.56 6.61
C SER A 21 -22.87 -4.64 5.90
N PRO A 22 -21.97 -3.97 6.64
CA PRO A 22 -20.86 -3.20 6.07
C PRO A 22 -20.01 -4.04 5.11
N TRP A 23 -20.05 -5.36 5.28
CA TRP A 23 -19.33 -6.37 4.51
C TRP A 23 -20.02 -6.74 3.20
N ILE A 24 -21.31 -6.45 3.04
CA ILE A 24 -21.99 -6.58 1.74
C ILE A 24 -21.36 -5.67 0.69
N LEU A 25 -20.58 -4.68 1.10
CA LEU A 25 -19.97 -3.72 0.20
C LEU A 25 -18.50 -3.96 -0.10
N VAL A 26 -17.74 -4.44 0.87
CA VAL A 26 -16.57 -5.25 0.54
C VAL A 26 -17.06 -6.39 -0.35
N ALA A 27 -18.24 -6.99 -0.08
CA ALA A 27 -18.87 -8.01 -0.92
C ALA A 27 -19.46 -7.49 -2.23
N VAL A 28 -19.90 -6.26 -2.42
CA VAL A 28 -20.34 -5.75 -3.76
C VAL A 28 -19.14 -5.43 -4.64
N PHE A 29 -18.03 -4.97 -4.09
CA PHE A 29 -16.74 -5.04 -4.78
C PHE A 29 -16.29 -6.50 -4.99
N MET A 30 -16.61 -7.43 -4.07
CA MET A 30 -16.33 -8.87 -4.21
C MET A 30 -17.34 -9.63 -5.07
N VAL A 31 -18.60 -9.29 -5.13
CA VAL A 31 -19.61 -9.98 -6.00
C VAL A 31 -19.30 -9.75 -7.48
N ALA A 32 -18.70 -8.63 -7.86
CA ALA A 32 -18.13 -8.49 -9.19
C ALA A 32 -16.99 -9.51 -9.44
N CYS A 33 -16.27 -9.97 -8.39
CA CYS A 33 -15.23 -11.00 -8.48
C CYS A 33 -15.78 -12.44 -8.52
N ILE A 34 -16.95 -12.70 -7.94
CA ILE A 34 -17.54 -14.05 -7.89
C ILE A 34 -18.19 -14.45 -9.22
N GLU A 35 -18.69 -13.49 -10.01
CA GLU A 35 -19.26 -13.77 -11.34
C GLU A 35 -18.21 -14.10 -12.42
N SER A 36 -16.93 -13.88 -12.16
CA SER A 36 -15.84 -14.21 -13.10
C SER A 36 -15.28 -15.64 -12.98
N ASN A 37 -15.76 -16.47 -12.03
CA ASN A 37 -15.27 -17.84 -11.86
C ASN A 37 -16.40 -18.87 -12.09
N PRO A 38 -16.51 -19.52 -13.29
CA PRO A 38 -17.58 -20.47 -13.56
C PRO A 38 -17.31 -21.79 -12.81
N GLN A 39 -18.00 -21.99 -11.70
CA GLN A 39 -18.15 -23.31 -11.11
C GLN A 39 -19.02 -24.22 -12.02
N PRO A 40 -18.72 -25.51 -12.16
CA PRO A 40 -19.53 -26.41 -12.96
C PRO A 40 -20.90 -26.60 -12.29
N SER A 41 -21.97 -26.29 -13.08
CA SER A 41 -23.35 -26.35 -12.66
C SER A 41 -23.85 -27.77 -12.38
N PRO A 42 -24.69 -27.97 -11.34
CA PRO A 42 -25.69 -29.02 -11.33
C PRO A 42 -26.94 -28.52 -12.08
N GLN A 43 -27.42 -29.30 -13.00
CA GLN A 43 -28.64 -29.02 -13.78
C GLN A 43 -29.88 -28.90 -12.90
N GLY A 44 -30.65 -27.83 -13.06
CA GLY A 44 -31.97 -27.67 -12.45
C GLY A 44 -32.63 -26.35 -12.86
N ASN A 45 -33.63 -26.46 -13.71
CA ASN A 45 -34.45 -25.37 -14.26
C ASN A 45 -34.99 -24.40 -13.23
N ASN A 46 -34.82 -23.08 -13.47
CA ASN A 46 -35.95 -22.12 -13.45
C ASN A 46 -35.46 -20.75 -13.98
N ALA A 47 -36.25 -20.16 -14.84
CA ALA A 47 -36.03 -18.89 -15.48
C ALA A 47 -36.11 -17.73 -14.48
N VAL A 48 -35.13 -16.85 -14.53
CA VAL A 48 -35.18 -15.49 -13.97
C VAL A 48 -34.70 -14.54 -15.06
N ASP A 49 -35.51 -13.55 -15.36
CA ASP A 49 -35.31 -12.54 -16.41
C ASP A 49 -34.02 -11.75 -16.15
N THR A 50 -33.15 -11.73 -17.13
CA THR A 50 -31.96 -10.89 -17.19
C THR A 50 -32.34 -9.48 -17.63
N LEU A 51 -32.20 -8.50 -16.76
CA LEU A 51 -32.13 -7.08 -17.14
C LEU A 51 -30.75 -6.79 -17.77
N SER A 52 -30.78 -6.43 -19.06
CA SER A 52 -29.56 -6.10 -19.80
C SER A 52 -29.17 -4.63 -19.51
N ALA A 53 -27.89 -4.36 -19.48
CA ALA A 53 -27.24 -3.06 -19.23
C ALA A 53 -27.47 -2.03 -20.38
N GLY A 54 -28.62 -2.11 -21.08
CA GLY A 54 -28.98 -1.25 -22.22
C GLY A 54 -29.97 -0.11 -21.94
N ASP A 55 -30.58 -0.05 -20.74
CA ASP A 55 -31.78 0.79 -20.56
C ASP A 55 -31.59 2.06 -19.72
N LEU A 56 -30.38 2.57 -19.57
CA LEU A 56 -30.11 3.79 -18.79
C LEU A 56 -29.60 4.99 -19.60
N TRP A 57 -29.95 5.09 -20.90
CA TRP A 57 -29.63 6.33 -21.62
C TRP A 57 -30.68 6.61 -22.73
N GLU A 58 -31.83 7.12 -22.36
CA GLU A 58 -32.72 7.91 -23.26
C GLU A 58 -33.11 9.21 -22.58
N GLY A 59 -32.47 10.28 -23.00
CA GLY A 59 -32.74 11.66 -22.63
C GLY A 59 -32.35 12.60 -23.76
N ASP A 60 -33.39 12.95 -24.55
CA ASP A 60 -33.55 14.10 -25.42
C ASP A 60 -32.60 14.33 -26.62
N LYS A 61 -33.14 14.05 -27.79
CA LYS A 61 -32.69 14.56 -29.11
C LYS A 61 -33.51 15.79 -29.46
N ASP A 62 -32.86 16.96 -29.55
CA ASP A 62 -33.20 17.98 -30.52
C ASP A 62 -32.06 19.01 -30.65
N GLY A 63 -31.48 19.11 -31.85
CA GLY A 63 -30.45 20.12 -32.15
C GLY A 63 -29.57 19.76 -33.35
N VAL A 64 -30.15 19.88 -34.54
CA VAL A 64 -29.58 19.70 -35.88
C VAL A 64 -28.42 20.66 -36.15
N ALA A 65 -27.29 20.17 -36.66
CA ALA A 65 -26.56 20.81 -37.76
C ALA A 65 -25.65 19.81 -38.48
N SER A 66 -25.92 19.62 -39.74
CA SER A 66 -25.18 18.85 -40.73
C SER A 66 -23.87 19.53 -41.11
N LEU A 67 -22.79 18.75 -41.29
CA LEU A 67 -21.78 19.05 -42.29
C LEU A 67 -21.25 17.75 -42.89
N THR A 68 -21.26 17.73 -44.18
CA THR A 68 -21.04 16.70 -45.16
C THR A 68 -19.55 16.36 -45.35
N ASP A 69 -19.32 15.10 -45.70
CA ASP A 69 -18.35 14.56 -46.67
C ASP A 69 -16.87 15.01 -46.65
N ALA A 70 -16.01 14.05 -46.39
CA ALA A 70 -14.79 13.84 -47.17
C ALA A 70 -14.30 12.40 -47.05
N THR A 71 -14.55 11.64 -48.07
CA THR A 71 -13.92 10.37 -48.43
C THR A 71 -12.43 10.58 -48.70
N VAL A 72 -11.59 9.78 -48.08
CA VAL A 72 -10.26 9.44 -48.63
C VAL A 72 -10.08 7.94 -48.52
N GLN A 73 -10.19 7.28 -49.67
CA GLN A 73 -9.61 5.97 -49.95
C GLN A 73 -8.10 6.18 -50.22
N ASP A 74 -7.32 5.20 -49.83
CA ASP A 74 -6.34 4.49 -50.61
C ASP A 74 -5.11 4.04 -49.77
N ASP A 75 -4.95 2.74 -49.76
CA ASP A 75 -3.81 2.00 -50.31
C ASP A 75 -2.45 2.13 -49.60
N PHE A 76 -2.10 1.07 -48.89
CA PHE A 76 -0.70 0.59 -48.84
C PHE A 76 -0.65 -0.93 -48.79
N SER A 77 -0.32 -1.49 -49.96
CA SER A 77 0.08 -2.86 -50.20
C SER A 77 1.48 -3.16 -49.66
N GLN A 78 1.60 -4.28 -48.98
CA GLN A 78 2.69 -5.23 -48.92
C GLN A 78 4.11 -4.78 -49.38
N GLN A 79 5.07 -4.91 -48.47
CA GLN A 79 6.41 -5.35 -48.78
C GLN A 79 6.99 -6.15 -47.62
N GLU A 80 7.03 -7.49 -47.83
CA GLU A 80 7.83 -8.42 -47.04
C GLU A 80 9.28 -8.31 -47.52
N ASP A 81 10.21 -7.98 -46.66
CA ASP A 81 11.62 -8.22 -46.87
C ASP A 81 12.13 -9.25 -45.85
N GLN A 82 12.32 -10.45 -46.36
CA GLN A 82 13.04 -11.55 -45.71
C GLN A 82 14.54 -11.20 -45.71
N VAL A 83 15.15 -11.12 -44.54
CA VAL A 83 16.61 -11.17 -44.40
C VAL A 83 16.97 -12.48 -43.71
N SER A 84 17.49 -13.42 -44.51
CA SER A 84 18.12 -14.64 -44.05
C SER A 84 19.55 -14.34 -43.58
N PHE A 85 19.91 -14.76 -42.38
CA PHE A 85 21.30 -14.83 -41.95
C PHE A 85 21.74 -16.29 -41.93
N ASP A 86 22.76 -16.59 -42.76
CA ASP A 86 23.47 -17.86 -42.81
C ASP A 86 24.34 -18.02 -41.56
N ALA A 87 24.24 -19.22 -40.97
CA ALA A 87 25.15 -19.72 -39.97
C ALA A 87 26.36 -20.41 -40.65
N ALA A 88 27.52 -19.80 -40.59
CA ALA A 88 28.79 -20.52 -40.76
C ALA A 88 29.98 -19.75 -40.16
N ASP A 89 30.80 -20.49 -39.46
CA ASP A 89 32.21 -20.26 -39.12
C ASP A 89 32.59 -19.26 -38.00
N ILE A 90 32.73 -19.80 -36.79
CA ILE A 90 33.90 -19.51 -35.96
C ILE A 90 34.41 -20.87 -35.39
N SER A 91 35.49 -21.33 -35.93
CA SER A 91 36.27 -22.48 -35.47
C SER A 91 37.16 -22.11 -34.29
N ALA A 92 37.21 -23.03 -33.36
CA ALA A 92 38.07 -23.20 -32.21
C ALA A 92 39.52 -22.67 -32.33
N ASP A 93 39.98 -22.06 -31.24
CA ASP A 93 41.33 -22.31 -30.75
C ASP A 93 41.31 -22.34 -29.20
N SER A 94 41.44 -23.56 -28.67
CA SER A 94 41.48 -23.86 -27.25
C SER A 94 42.88 -24.36 -26.91
N ASN A 95 43.59 -23.67 -26.03
CA ASN A 95 44.65 -24.24 -25.23
C ASN A 95 44.89 -23.42 -23.97
N ILE A 96 44.19 -23.83 -22.89
CA ILE A 96 44.58 -23.52 -21.52
C ILE A 96 44.65 -24.89 -20.80
N PRO A 97 45.76 -25.20 -20.10
CA PRO A 97 45.90 -26.49 -19.41
C PRO A 97 45.07 -26.51 -18.13
N LEU A 98 44.33 -27.63 -17.98
CA LEU A 98 43.75 -28.02 -16.68
C LEU A 98 44.87 -28.64 -15.83
N GLU A 99 45.33 -27.94 -14.81
CA GLU A 99 45.95 -28.54 -13.62
C GLU A 99 45.56 -27.69 -12.44
N ASP A 100 44.81 -28.29 -11.56
CA ASP A 100 44.56 -28.16 -10.12
C ASP A 100 43.05 -28.24 -9.82
N ALA A 101 42.56 -29.50 -9.90
CA ALA A 101 41.30 -29.84 -9.23
C ALA A 101 41.59 -29.93 -7.72
N VAL A 102 41.08 -28.97 -6.98
CA VAL A 102 41.01 -29.04 -5.50
C VAL A 102 39.86 -29.98 -5.17
N ASP A 103 40.18 -31.05 -4.46
CA ASP A 103 39.25 -32.06 -3.93
C ASP A 103 38.34 -31.39 -2.88
N VAL A 104 37.03 -31.37 -3.08
CA VAL A 104 36.04 -30.67 -2.24
C VAL A 104 35.41 -31.59 -1.18
N ASP A 105 36.09 -32.62 -0.75
CA ASP A 105 35.55 -33.65 0.15
C ASP A 105 36.01 -33.58 1.63
N ASP A 106 36.56 -32.44 2.12
CA ASP A 106 36.93 -32.31 3.53
C ASP A 106 36.79 -30.85 4.02
N VAL A 107 35.59 -30.27 4.03
CA VAL A 107 35.28 -29.07 4.82
C VAL A 107 34.04 -29.37 5.68
N ASP A 108 34.34 -29.86 6.88
CA ASP A 108 33.36 -30.05 7.97
C ASP A 108 33.03 -28.66 8.55
N LEU A 109 32.07 -27.95 7.90
CA LEU A 109 31.55 -26.69 8.42
C LEU A 109 30.51 -27.00 9.49
N THR A 110 30.82 -26.72 10.74
CA THR A 110 29.83 -26.74 11.80
C THR A 110 28.91 -25.53 11.70
N PRO A 111 27.62 -25.61 12.20
CA PRO A 111 26.68 -24.49 12.16
C PRO A 111 27.13 -23.23 12.92
N GLU A 112 28.23 -23.31 13.68
CA GLU A 112 28.80 -22.19 14.41
C GLU A 112 29.82 -21.35 13.61
N ASP A 113 30.27 -21.84 12.43
CA ASP A 113 31.28 -21.15 11.62
C ASP A 113 30.65 -20.17 10.58
N VAL A 114 29.32 -20.05 10.53
CA VAL A 114 28.61 -19.22 9.55
C VAL A 114 28.21 -17.83 10.12
N LEU A 115 28.50 -17.57 11.39
CA LEU A 115 28.30 -16.25 12.00
C LEU A 115 29.66 -15.52 12.14
N GLU A 116 30.39 -15.32 11.04
CA GLU A 116 31.25 -14.14 11.00
C GLU A 116 30.30 -12.92 11.02
N GLU A 117 30.34 -12.15 12.13
CA GLU A 117 29.78 -10.80 12.18
C GLU A 117 30.28 -10.07 10.92
N ILE A 118 29.39 -9.86 9.95
CA ILE A 118 29.67 -8.97 8.83
C ILE A 118 29.85 -7.61 9.46
N GLU A 119 31.11 -7.19 9.65
CA GLU A 119 31.46 -5.86 10.09
C GLU A 119 30.95 -4.90 9.00
N ILE A 120 29.75 -4.33 9.19
CA ILE A 120 29.12 -3.38 8.28
C ILE A 120 29.97 -2.12 8.33
N VAL A 121 30.87 -1.96 7.38
CA VAL A 121 31.67 -0.74 7.22
C VAL A 121 30.73 0.33 6.67
N PRO A 122 30.47 1.41 7.44
CA PRO A 122 29.65 2.51 6.94
C PRO A 122 30.22 3.03 5.63
N CYS A 123 29.35 3.27 4.65
CA CYS A 123 29.76 3.93 3.41
C CYS A 123 30.16 5.37 3.74
N VAL A 124 31.44 5.68 3.59
CA VAL A 124 32.03 7.01 3.85
C VAL A 124 32.64 7.66 2.60
N GLU A 125 32.40 7.08 1.43
CA GLU A 125 32.96 7.58 0.16
C GLU A 125 32.03 8.56 -0.57
N GLU A 126 32.62 9.44 -1.37
CA GLU A 126 31.91 10.39 -2.21
C GLU A 126 31.07 9.62 -3.25
N GLY A 127 29.75 9.68 -3.14
CA GLY A 127 28.78 8.93 -3.97
C GLY A 127 27.92 7.93 -3.21
N CYS A 128 28.11 7.77 -1.88
CA CYS A 128 27.17 7.03 -1.06
C CYS A 128 25.82 7.73 -1.01
N PRO A 129 24.69 6.99 -1.05
CA PRO A 129 23.38 7.56 -0.73
C PRO A 129 23.41 8.22 0.65
N ALA A 130 22.66 9.31 0.83
CA ALA A 130 22.67 10.07 2.06
C ALA A 130 22.39 9.22 3.29
N GLY A 131 23.29 9.25 4.26
CA GLY A 131 23.15 8.70 5.62
C GLY A 131 23.55 7.23 5.82
N PRO A 132 23.86 6.89 7.09
CA PRO A 132 24.25 5.54 7.51
C PRO A 132 23.02 4.69 7.64
N GLY A 133 22.40 3.97 7.19
CA GLY A 133 21.19 3.24 7.62
C GLY A 133 20.63 2.27 6.57
N TRP A 134 21.07 2.40 5.35
CA TRP A 134 20.55 1.64 4.22
C TRP A 134 21.14 0.22 4.11
N ALA A 135 22.31 -0.05 4.72
CA ALA A 135 22.88 -1.40 4.83
C ALA A 135 22.48 -2.12 6.15
N LEU A 136 21.76 -1.44 7.05
CA LEU A 136 21.35 -2.02 8.33
C LEU A 136 20.14 -2.91 8.19
N ASP A 137 19.96 -3.79 9.17
CA ASP A 137 18.82 -4.70 9.26
C ASP A 137 17.49 -3.95 9.19
N PRO A 138 16.72 -4.10 8.10
CA PRO A 138 15.45 -3.36 7.93
C PRO A 138 14.29 -3.96 8.74
N SER A 139 14.48 -5.08 9.45
CA SER A 139 13.46 -5.67 10.32
C SER A 139 13.27 -4.91 11.63
N VAL A 140 14.26 -4.10 12.03
CA VAL A 140 14.26 -3.27 13.25
C VAL A 140 14.21 -1.79 12.90
N ASN A 141 14.19 -0.92 13.92
CA ASN A 141 14.31 0.52 13.68
C ASN A 141 15.68 0.87 13.14
N GLY A 142 15.73 1.82 12.21
CA GLY A 142 16.96 2.37 11.65
C GLY A 142 17.68 3.29 12.64
N PRO A 143 18.79 3.92 12.19
CA PRO A 143 19.67 4.68 13.09
C PRO A 143 19.14 6.07 13.45
N TYR A 144 18.10 6.56 12.76
CA TYR A 144 17.58 7.91 12.99
C TYR A 144 16.43 7.91 13.99
N PRO A 145 16.48 8.76 15.05
CA PRO A 145 15.29 9.12 15.78
C PRO A 145 14.25 9.73 14.83
N VAL A 146 12.96 9.56 15.14
CA VAL A 146 11.88 9.99 14.25
C VAL A 146 11.13 11.17 14.83
N GLY A 147 11.04 12.24 14.06
CA GLY A 147 10.14 13.36 14.29
C GLY A 147 8.80 13.15 13.62
N VAL A 148 7.73 13.71 14.18
CA VAL A 148 6.39 13.66 13.59
C VAL A 148 5.71 15.02 13.62
N ARG A 149 4.99 15.36 12.55
CA ARG A 149 4.13 16.56 12.49
C ARG A 149 2.80 16.27 11.84
N THR A 150 1.77 16.95 12.34
CA THR A 150 0.42 16.92 11.76
C THR A 150 0.09 18.27 11.16
N HIS A 151 -0.51 18.30 9.98
CA HIS A 151 -1.07 19.49 9.35
C HIS A 151 -2.27 19.13 8.48
N THR A 152 -2.85 20.11 7.80
CA THR A 152 -3.95 19.89 6.86
C THR A 152 -3.55 20.35 5.47
N VAL A 153 -4.13 19.69 4.45
CA VAL A 153 -4.00 20.05 3.05
C VAL A 153 -5.40 20.27 2.47
N ASP A 154 -5.59 21.42 1.83
CA ASP A 154 -6.81 21.76 1.13
C ASP A 154 -6.69 21.36 -0.34
N LEU A 155 -7.68 20.66 -0.86
CA LEU A 155 -7.72 20.18 -2.23
C LEU A 155 -9.15 20.13 -2.76
N LEU A 156 -9.33 19.67 -3.97
CA LEU A 156 -10.64 19.40 -4.56
C LEU A 156 -10.90 17.89 -4.65
N ASP A 157 -12.15 17.48 -4.44
CA ASP A 157 -12.59 16.12 -4.73
C ASP A 157 -12.67 15.88 -6.27
N HIS A 158 -12.97 14.65 -6.68
CA HIS A 158 -13.09 14.29 -8.09
C HIS A 158 -14.23 15.02 -8.82
N LEU A 159 -15.15 15.65 -8.09
CA LEU A 159 -16.25 16.47 -8.64
C LEU A 159 -15.90 17.97 -8.66
N GLY A 160 -14.74 18.36 -8.12
CA GLY A 160 -14.29 19.75 -8.02
C GLY A 160 -14.81 20.51 -6.79
N ASN A 161 -15.33 19.82 -5.78
CA ASN A 161 -15.73 20.46 -4.52
C ASN A 161 -14.53 20.58 -3.57
N PRO A 162 -14.44 21.68 -2.79
CA PRO A 162 -13.38 21.84 -1.78
C PRO A 162 -13.49 20.78 -0.68
N ARG A 163 -12.36 20.19 -0.31
CA ARG A 163 -12.20 19.29 0.84
C ARG A 163 -10.87 19.52 1.51
N THR A 164 -10.76 19.12 2.77
CA THR A 164 -9.54 19.21 3.56
C THR A 164 -9.20 17.82 4.08
N ILE A 165 -7.95 17.40 3.91
CA ILE A 165 -7.41 16.16 4.49
C ILE A 165 -6.42 16.48 5.60
N ARG A 166 -6.36 15.64 6.62
CA ARG A 166 -5.40 15.74 7.72
C ARG A 166 -4.21 14.84 7.42
N VAL A 167 -3.02 15.38 7.53
CA VAL A 167 -1.77 14.75 7.12
C VAL A 167 -0.86 14.53 8.32
N GLU A 168 -0.24 13.37 8.41
CA GLU A 168 0.85 13.05 9.32
C GLU A 168 2.13 12.88 8.51
N VAL A 169 3.23 13.45 8.99
CA VAL A 169 4.54 13.36 8.37
C VAL A 169 5.56 12.86 9.38
N TRP A 170 6.19 11.73 9.09
CA TRP A 170 7.32 11.19 9.86
C TRP A 170 8.62 11.46 9.09
N TYR A 171 9.65 11.85 9.82
CA TYR A 171 10.94 12.21 9.21
C TYR A 171 12.10 11.98 10.18
N PRO A 172 13.32 11.75 9.67
CA PRO A 172 14.52 11.71 10.51
C PRO A 172 14.69 13.01 11.31
N THR A 173 14.91 12.89 12.62
CA THR A 173 15.23 14.01 13.51
C THR A 173 16.63 13.88 14.12
N THR A 174 17.06 14.85 14.90
CA THR A 174 18.40 14.92 15.47
C THR A 174 18.56 13.96 16.64
N ASP A 175 19.80 13.53 16.94
CA ASP A 175 20.13 12.51 17.95
C ASP A 175 19.73 12.91 19.38
N GLU A 176 19.51 14.20 19.64
CA GLU A 176 19.03 14.67 20.94
C GLU A 176 17.63 14.15 21.31
N TYR A 177 16.87 13.64 20.33
CA TYR A 177 15.54 13.07 20.49
C TYR A 177 15.53 11.53 20.49
N ALA A 178 16.69 10.89 20.53
CA ALA A 178 16.79 9.41 20.56
C ALA A 178 16.13 8.78 21.79
N ASP A 179 16.13 9.48 22.91
CA ASP A 179 15.53 9.04 24.17
C ASP A 179 14.16 9.71 24.45
N GLY A 180 13.53 10.30 23.46
CA GLY A 180 12.22 11.00 23.59
C GLY A 180 12.33 12.46 23.98
N PRO A 181 11.22 13.07 24.42
CA PRO A 181 9.97 12.43 24.85
C PRO A 181 9.19 11.81 23.67
N PHE A 182 8.79 10.54 23.84
CA PHE A 182 8.02 9.85 22.83
C PHE A 182 6.53 10.22 22.87
N ASP A 183 5.91 10.23 21.71
CA ASP A 183 4.51 10.54 21.51
C ASP A 183 3.61 9.30 21.68
N ALA A 184 2.33 9.53 21.80
CA ALA A 184 1.33 8.50 21.79
C ALA A 184 0.20 8.86 20.81
N ILE A 185 -0.25 7.91 20.02
CA ILE A 185 -1.47 8.05 19.25
C ILE A 185 -2.64 7.94 20.21
N ASP A 186 -3.34 9.03 20.44
CA ASP A 186 -4.55 9.10 21.27
C ASP A 186 -5.75 9.40 20.38
N PHE A 187 -6.59 8.41 20.13
CA PHE A 187 -7.78 8.52 19.27
C PHE A 187 -8.76 9.60 19.76
N TYR A 188 -8.84 9.83 21.08
CA TYR A 188 -9.67 10.89 21.61
C TYR A 188 -9.09 12.28 21.36
N ALA A 189 -7.79 12.45 21.60
CA ALA A 189 -7.12 13.72 21.32
C ALA A 189 -7.16 14.05 19.82
N ASP A 190 -7.07 13.03 19.00
CA ASP A 190 -7.07 13.12 17.53
C ASP A 190 -8.47 13.30 16.93
N ALA A 191 -9.52 12.83 17.60
CA ALA A 191 -10.89 12.90 17.09
C ALA A 191 -11.34 14.33 16.76
N PRO A 192 -12.13 14.51 15.69
CA PRO A 192 -12.88 15.75 15.47
C PRO A 192 -13.69 16.16 16.69
N GLU A 193 -13.82 17.48 16.93
CA GLU A 193 -14.42 18.01 18.17
C GLU A 193 -15.85 17.52 18.40
N ASP A 194 -16.63 17.37 17.33
CA ASP A 194 -18.01 16.86 17.37
C ASP A 194 -18.10 15.34 17.64
N LEU A 195 -16.98 14.61 17.49
CA LEU A 195 -16.89 13.17 17.77
C LEU A 195 -16.24 12.80 19.10
N LYS A 196 -15.61 13.75 19.78
CA LYS A 196 -14.93 13.47 21.05
C LYS A 196 -15.82 12.77 22.07
N SER A 197 -17.11 13.13 22.15
CA SER A 197 -18.05 12.48 23.08
C SER A 197 -18.37 11.02 22.69
N VAL A 198 -18.27 10.67 21.41
CA VAL A 198 -18.43 9.29 20.92
C VAL A 198 -17.16 8.50 21.21
N VAL A 199 -16.00 9.03 20.85
CA VAL A 199 -14.70 8.35 21.07
C VAL A 199 -14.44 8.13 22.56
N GLU A 200 -14.85 9.09 23.44
CA GLU A 200 -14.72 8.92 24.90
C GLU A 200 -15.45 7.70 25.45
N GLN A 201 -16.54 7.28 24.82
CA GLN A 201 -17.29 6.08 25.24
C GLN A 201 -16.50 4.79 24.96
N TYR A 202 -15.56 4.83 24.01
CA TYR A 202 -14.74 3.69 23.59
C TYR A 202 -13.27 3.81 24.00
N ARG A 203 -12.94 4.63 25.01
CA ARG A 203 -11.57 4.82 25.48
C ARG A 203 -10.83 3.55 25.86
N GLU A 204 -11.53 2.58 26.42
CA GLU A 204 -10.95 1.29 26.81
C GLU A 204 -10.69 0.40 25.59
N GLN A 205 -11.48 0.54 24.52
CA GLN A 205 -11.39 -0.23 23.29
C GLN A 205 -10.42 0.41 22.28
N LEU A 206 -10.19 1.71 22.41
CA LEU A 206 -9.28 2.52 21.61
C LEU A 206 -8.16 3.08 22.52
N PRO A 207 -7.30 2.23 23.10
CA PRO A 207 -6.23 2.67 23.97
C PRO A 207 -5.21 3.50 23.19
N SER A 208 -4.49 4.37 23.88
CA SER A 208 -3.37 5.09 23.28
C SER A 208 -2.25 4.12 22.89
N ILE A 209 -1.75 4.25 21.66
CA ILE A 209 -0.65 3.46 21.12
C ILE A 209 0.64 4.26 21.30
N GLN A 210 1.59 3.71 22.06
CA GLN A 210 2.92 4.32 22.21
C GLN A 210 3.71 4.13 20.92
N VAL A 211 4.34 5.20 20.44
CA VAL A 211 5.19 5.20 19.24
C VAL A 211 6.50 5.93 19.52
N ASP A 212 7.59 5.39 19.00
CA ASP A 212 8.95 5.94 19.21
C ASP A 212 9.19 7.14 18.27
N VAL A 213 8.37 8.19 18.43
CA VAL A 213 8.46 9.42 17.65
C VAL A 213 8.37 10.64 18.57
N THR A 214 9.00 11.74 18.19
CA THR A 214 8.90 13.01 18.94
C THR A 214 8.12 14.03 18.14
N ARG A 215 7.03 14.52 18.74
CA ARG A 215 6.17 15.54 18.13
C ARG A 215 6.91 16.85 17.96
N ASP A 216 6.80 17.42 16.73
CA ASP A 216 7.40 18.70 16.35
C ASP A 216 8.92 18.80 16.48
N ALA A 217 9.62 17.67 16.61
CA ALA A 217 11.08 17.63 16.63
C ALA A 217 11.67 18.26 15.35
N PRO A 218 12.83 18.95 15.42
CA PRO A 218 13.45 19.55 14.26
C PRO A 218 13.93 18.47 13.27
N PRO A 219 13.77 18.67 11.96
CA PRO A 219 14.22 17.71 10.95
C PRO A 219 15.75 17.65 10.85
N ARG A 220 16.27 16.48 10.47
CA ARG A 220 17.70 16.21 10.27
C ARG A 220 18.14 16.60 8.86
N ILE A 221 18.19 17.90 8.57
CA ILE A 221 18.47 18.42 7.23
C ILE A 221 19.89 18.04 6.77
N ALA A 222 20.85 17.94 7.71
CA ALA A 222 22.28 17.72 7.39
C ALA A 222 22.55 16.40 6.68
N ASP A 223 21.71 15.37 6.91
CA ASP A 223 21.87 14.03 6.33
C ASP A 223 20.91 13.78 5.15
N GLY A 224 20.06 14.77 4.81
CA GLY A 224 19.18 14.74 3.64
C GLY A 224 19.91 15.08 2.32
N PRO A 225 19.19 15.14 1.19
CA PRO A 225 17.76 14.86 1.08
C PRO A 225 17.42 13.38 1.14
N PHE A 226 16.28 13.04 1.75
CA PHE A 226 15.76 11.68 1.89
C PHE A 226 14.67 11.36 0.85
N PRO A 227 14.54 10.11 0.38
CA PRO A 227 13.40 9.71 -0.44
C PRO A 227 12.07 9.96 0.26
N LEU A 228 11.03 10.25 -0.53
CA LEU A 228 9.65 10.41 -0.06
C LEU A 228 8.88 9.10 -0.23
N VAL A 229 8.13 8.68 0.79
CA VAL A 229 7.17 7.58 0.65
C VAL A 229 5.78 8.05 1.10
N VAL A 230 4.80 7.90 0.23
CA VAL A 230 3.39 8.09 0.57
C VAL A 230 2.84 6.78 1.12
N PHE A 231 2.10 6.83 2.23
CA PHE A 231 1.37 5.68 2.77
C PHE A 231 -0.13 5.95 2.77
N SER A 232 -0.93 5.06 2.18
CA SER A 232 -2.39 5.15 2.14
C SER A 232 -3.02 4.04 2.99
N HIS A 233 -3.88 4.42 3.95
CA HIS A 233 -4.56 3.49 4.84
C HIS A 233 -5.68 2.69 4.15
N GLY A 234 -6.16 1.60 4.76
CA GLY A 234 -7.29 0.80 4.30
C GLY A 234 -8.62 1.55 4.35
N ALA A 235 -9.69 0.92 3.85
CA ALA A 235 -11.03 1.48 4.00
C ALA A 235 -11.37 1.67 5.48
N TYR A 236 -11.86 2.87 5.81
CA TYR A 236 -12.19 3.26 7.19
C TYR A 236 -11.04 3.12 8.19
N GLY A 237 -9.78 3.14 7.69
CA GLY A 237 -8.60 3.27 8.52
C GLY A 237 -8.35 4.72 8.94
N VAL A 238 -7.12 4.98 9.39
CA VAL A 238 -6.63 6.31 9.75
C VAL A 238 -5.20 6.48 9.25
N ARG A 239 -4.72 7.72 9.10
CA ARG A 239 -3.39 8.05 8.60
C ARG A 239 -2.23 7.36 9.37
N PHE A 240 -2.43 6.99 10.62
CA PHE A 240 -1.46 6.27 11.46
C PHE A 240 -1.78 4.77 11.63
N GLN A 241 -2.56 4.17 10.73
CA GLN A 241 -3.01 2.78 10.79
C GLN A 241 -1.86 1.75 10.85
N SER A 242 -0.71 2.05 10.24
CA SER A 242 0.41 1.12 10.07
C SER A 242 1.74 1.74 10.53
N VAL A 243 1.74 2.28 11.77
CA VAL A 243 2.96 2.89 12.35
C VAL A 243 4.07 1.86 12.56
N PHE A 244 3.74 0.58 12.66
CA PHE A 244 4.73 -0.50 12.66
C PHE A 244 5.63 -0.49 11.42
N PHE A 245 5.20 0.14 10.32
CA PHE A 245 5.94 0.25 9.06
C PHE A 245 6.42 1.67 8.78
N THR A 246 5.54 2.68 8.94
CA THR A 246 5.86 4.08 8.59
C THR A 246 6.93 4.68 9.49
N VAL A 247 6.92 4.39 10.79
CA VAL A 247 7.93 4.87 11.75
C VAL A 247 9.29 4.23 11.51
N PRO A 248 9.41 2.88 11.42
CA PRO A 248 10.69 2.27 11.04
C PRO A 248 11.21 2.74 9.68
N LEU A 249 10.34 2.90 8.68
CA LEU A 249 10.75 3.43 7.39
C LEU A 249 11.38 4.83 7.53
N ALA A 250 10.76 5.73 8.29
CA ALA A 250 11.33 7.05 8.58
C ALA A 250 12.66 6.94 9.33
N SER A 251 12.78 6.00 10.31
CA SER A 251 14.03 5.79 11.04
C SER A 251 15.18 5.27 10.16
N HIS A 252 14.85 4.64 9.03
CA HIS A 252 15.82 4.26 8.00
C HIS A 252 16.15 5.39 7.02
N GLY A 253 15.69 6.61 7.27
CA GLY A 253 16.02 7.80 6.47
C GLY A 253 15.11 7.99 5.28
N TYR A 254 13.81 8.02 5.53
CA TYR A 254 12.77 8.43 4.59
C TYR A 254 11.94 9.56 5.19
N VAL A 255 11.39 10.41 4.35
CA VAL A 255 10.24 11.22 4.70
C VAL A 255 9.00 10.44 4.33
N VAL A 256 8.12 10.16 5.31
CA VAL A 256 6.91 9.36 5.09
C VAL A 256 5.70 10.24 5.35
N VAL A 257 4.77 10.29 4.41
CA VAL A 257 3.54 11.09 4.50
C VAL A 257 2.31 10.19 4.38
N SER A 258 1.32 10.42 5.23
CA SER A 258 0.04 9.71 5.18
C SER A 258 -1.10 10.67 5.50
N ALA A 259 -2.29 10.46 4.92
CA ALA A 259 -3.46 11.30 5.19
C ALA A 259 -4.67 10.48 5.61
N ASP A 260 -5.56 11.15 6.34
CA ASP A 260 -6.94 10.71 6.51
C ASP A 260 -7.70 11.01 5.22
N HIS A 261 -8.14 9.96 4.52
CA HIS A 261 -8.97 10.10 3.33
C HIS A 261 -10.41 10.47 3.73
N THR A 262 -10.70 11.75 3.82
CA THR A 262 -11.99 12.30 4.29
C THR A 262 -13.17 11.65 3.57
N GLY A 263 -14.18 11.21 4.31
CA GLY A 263 -15.31 10.41 3.82
C GLY A 263 -15.07 8.90 3.85
N ASN A 264 -13.83 8.46 4.19
CA ASN A 264 -13.48 7.04 4.28
C ASN A 264 -12.46 6.78 5.42
N VAL A 265 -12.69 7.38 6.59
CA VAL A 265 -11.86 7.20 7.81
C VAL A 265 -12.66 6.57 8.95
N LEU A 266 -11.96 6.08 9.97
CA LEU A 266 -12.58 5.49 11.16
C LEU A 266 -13.61 6.41 11.81
N TYR A 267 -13.33 7.71 11.83
CA TYR A 267 -14.23 8.69 12.41
C TYR A 267 -15.56 8.83 11.64
N ASP A 268 -15.56 8.64 10.32
CA ASP A 268 -16.78 8.59 9.51
C ASP A 268 -17.62 7.36 9.88
N LEU A 269 -16.96 6.22 10.11
CA LEU A 269 -17.60 4.98 10.57
C LEU A 269 -18.27 5.17 11.94
N LEU A 270 -17.60 5.82 12.88
CA LEU A 270 -18.13 6.10 14.22
C LEU A 270 -19.34 7.05 14.20
N LEU A 271 -19.46 7.89 13.17
CA LEU A 271 -20.64 8.73 12.92
C LEU A 271 -21.83 7.96 12.33
N GLY A 272 -21.65 6.70 11.98
CA GLY A 272 -22.63 5.94 11.22
C GLY A 272 -22.78 6.45 9.78
N ALA A 273 -21.79 7.19 9.29
CA ALA A 273 -21.73 7.70 7.91
C ALA A 273 -21.24 6.62 6.94
N TYR A 274 -21.43 5.35 7.29
CA TYR A 274 -21.11 4.26 6.39
C TYR A 274 -22.13 4.19 5.27
N ASN A 275 -21.69 4.41 4.05
CA ASN A 275 -22.50 4.12 2.85
C ASN A 275 -21.60 3.67 1.67
N VAL A 276 -22.23 2.90 0.77
CA VAL A 276 -21.61 2.33 -0.45
C VAL A 276 -21.09 3.38 -1.39
N GLU A 277 -21.89 4.41 -1.56
CA GLU A 277 -21.65 5.47 -2.52
C GLU A 277 -20.38 6.22 -2.15
N ASP A 278 -20.23 6.60 -0.86
CA ASP A 278 -19.03 7.25 -0.37
C ASP A 278 -17.78 6.37 -0.53
N MET A 279 -17.90 5.05 -0.33
CA MET A 279 -16.78 4.14 -0.57
C MET A 279 -16.39 4.05 -2.05
N ILE A 280 -17.37 4.01 -2.97
CA ILE A 280 -17.10 4.02 -4.40
C ILE A 280 -16.46 5.36 -4.82
N LEU A 281 -16.98 6.48 -4.32
CA LEU A 281 -16.45 7.81 -4.60
C LEU A 281 -15.02 7.98 -4.09
N SER A 282 -14.70 7.36 -2.95
CA SER A 282 -13.34 7.33 -2.40
C SER A 282 -12.33 6.67 -3.35
N ALA A 283 -12.75 5.76 -4.24
CA ALA A 283 -11.84 5.19 -5.24
C ALA A 283 -11.32 6.24 -6.23
N PHE A 284 -12.07 7.32 -6.44
CA PHE A 284 -11.65 8.44 -7.29
C PHE A 284 -10.91 9.52 -6.50
N ASP A 285 -11.27 9.73 -5.23
CA ASP A 285 -10.67 10.78 -4.40
C ASP A 285 -9.32 10.41 -3.82
N ARG A 286 -9.11 9.14 -3.40
CA ARG A 286 -7.86 8.69 -2.78
C ARG A 286 -6.61 8.87 -3.66
N PRO A 287 -6.65 8.61 -4.98
CA PRO A 287 -5.52 8.95 -5.85
C PRO A 287 -5.22 10.46 -5.89
N LEU A 288 -6.26 11.31 -5.87
CA LEU A 288 -6.08 12.77 -5.83
C LEU A 288 -5.48 13.22 -4.50
N ASP A 289 -5.92 12.62 -3.38
CA ASP A 289 -5.31 12.87 -2.06
C ASP A 289 -3.82 12.53 -2.06
N ALA A 290 -3.45 11.36 -2.60
CA ALA A 290 -2.06 10.93 -2.64
C ALA A 290 -1.19 11.81 -3.56
N VAL A 291 -1.73 12.30 -4.69
CA VAL A 291 -1.08 13.33 -5.52
C VAL A 291 -0.87 14.61 -4.72
N ALA A 292 -1.90 15.08 -4.01
CA ALA A 292 -1.83 16.30 -3.20
C ALA A 292 -0.82 16.18 -2.05
N LEU A 293 -0.63 14.99 -1.47
CA LEU A 293 0.42 14.74 -0.47
C LEU A 293 1.82 14.91 -1.05
N ILE A 294 2.07 14.43 -2.26
CA ILE A 294 3.37 14.63 -2.93
C ILE A 294 3.58 16.11 -3.25
N ASP A 295 2.55 16.79 -3.76
CA ASP A 295 2.61 18.21 -4.11
C ASP A 295 2.87 19.08 -2.86
N ASP A 296 2.17 18.83 -1.74
CA ASP A 296 2.37 19.54 -0.47
C ASP A 296 3.77 19.28 0.11
N ALA A 297 4.25 18.03 0.05
CA ALA A 297 5.58 17.68 0.53
C ALA A 297 6.67 18.42 -0.27
N PHE A 298 6.54 18.53 -1.59
CA PHE A 298 7.47 19.26 -2.45
C PHE A 298 7.40 20.77 -2.19
N LEU A 299 6.22 21.35 -2.07
CA LEU A 299 6.07 22.76 -1.70
C LEU A 299 6.76 23.09 -0.38
N ARG A 300 6.65 22.20 0.64
CA ARG A 300 7.35 22.39 1.93
C ARG A 300 8.84 22.15 1.83
N ASN A 301 9.29 21.31 0.91
CA ASN A 301 10.71 21.08 0.64
C ASN A 301 11.38 22.31 -0.02
N GLU A 302 10.63 23.06 -0.80
CA GLU A 302 11.10 24.29 -1.46
C GLU A 302 10.98 25.54 -0.57
N ASP A 303 10.12 25.53 0.46
CA ASP A 303 9.87 26.67 1.34
C ASP A 303 11.02 26.86 2.36
N PRO A 304 11.83 27.94 2.27
CA PRO A 304 12.95 28.15 3.17
C PRO A 304 12.57 28.33 4.65
N ASP A 305 11.31 28.70 4.92
CA ASP A 305 10.75 28.82 6.27
C ASP A 305 10.00 27.53 6.69
N GLY A 306 9.89 26.56 5.79
CA GLY A 306 9.20 25.28 6.00
C GLY A 306 10.06 24.28 6.78
N TYR A 307 9.40 23.45 7.60
CA TYR A 307 10.10 22.42 8.39
C TYR A 307 10.70 21.28 7.55
N LEU A 308 10.27 21.10 6.31
CA LEU A 308 10.85 20.11 5.37
C LEU A 308 11.85 20.72 4.39
N PHE A 309 12.25 21.98 4.56
CA PHE A 309 13.17 22.65 3.63
C PHE A 309 14.44 21.83 3.38
N GLY A 310 14.65 21.40 2.13
CA GLY A 310 15.80 20.61 1.72
C GLY A 310 15.85 19.16 2.24
N MET A 311 14.75 18.65 2.82
CA MET A 311 14.69 17.31 3.38
C MET A 311 14.40 16.21 2.35
N ILE A 312 13.75 16.54 1.23
CA ILE A 312 13.19 15.55 0.31
C ILE A 312 13.99 15.49 -0.98
N ASN A 313 14.35 14.27 -1.37
CA ASN A 313 14.81 13.97 -2.72
C ASN A 313 13.60 13.76 -3.64
N GLU A 314 13.19 14.79 -4.35
CA GLU A 314 11.99 14.81 -5.20
C GLU A 314 12.08 13.86 -6.40
N SER A 315 13.27 13.37 -6.74
CA SER A 315 13.46 12.37 -7.80
C SER A 315 13.14 10.95 -7.34
N GLU A 316 13.05 10.71 -6.02
CA GLU A 316 12.91 9.38 -5.42
C GLU A 316 11.63 9.31 -4.56
N VAL A 317 10.50 9.02 -5.22
CA VAL A 317 9.19 8.90 -4.58
C VAL A 317 8.68 7.48 -4.67
N GLY A 318 8.36 6.89 -3.52
CA GLY A 318 7.68 5.61 -3.41
C GLY A 318 6.25 5.76 -2.90
N ILE A 319 5.46 4.71 -3.06
CA ILE A 319 4.13 4.64 -2.45
C ILE A 319 3.88 3.24 -1.90
N SER A 320 3.24 3.20 -0.74
CA SER A 320 2.75 1.98 -0.09
C SER A 320 1.34 2.20 0.43
N GLY A 321 0.65 1.13 0.74
CA GLY A 321 -0.65 1.22 1.39
C GLY A 321 -1.28 -0.15 1.59
N HIS A 322 -2.20 -0.22 2.54
CA HIS A 322 -2.88 -1.44 2.92
C HIS A 322 -4.29 -1.49 2.33
N SER A 323 -4.72 -2.65 1.85
CA SER A 323 -6.10 -2.89 1.41
C SER A 323 -6.54 -1.91 0.30
N PHE A 324 -7.51 -1.05 0.56
CA PHE A 324 -7.90 0.04 -0.34
C PHE A 324 -6.77 1.06 -0.55
N GLY A 325 -5.87 1.24 0.42
CA GLY A 325 -4.63 1.98 0.23
C GLY A 325 -3.65 1.29 -0.72
N GLY A 326 -3.67 -0.03 -0.78
CA GLY A 326 -2.95 -0.82 -1.78
C GLY A 326 -3.48 -0.57 -3.21
N TYR A 327 -4.81 -0.46 -3.36
CA TYR A 327 -5.42 0.03 -4.61
C TYR A 327 -4.91 1.43 -4.97
N THR A 328 -4.91 2.37 -4.00
CA THR A 328 -4.40 3.73 -4.21
C THR A 328 -2.95 3.72 -4.67
N SER A 329 -2.12 2.87 -4.05
CA SER A 329 -0.71 2.73 -4.40
C SER A 329 -0.51 2.24 -5.83
N LEU A 330 -1.25 1.22 -6.24
CA LEU A 330 -1.20 0.70 -7.60
C LEU A 330 -1.74 1.72 -8.62
N ASN A 331 -2.82 2.45 -8.29
CA ASN A 331 -3.37 3.50 -9.14
C ASN A 331 -2.33 4.59 -9.43
N LEU A 332 -1.61 5.09 -8.40
CA LEU A 332 -0.56 6.08 -8.60
C LEU A 332 0.64 5.51 -9.36
N GLY A 333 0.97 4.23 -9.17
CA GLY A 333 2.00 3.57 -9.98
C GLY A 333 1.70 3.62 -11.48
N PHE A 334 0.41 3.58 -11.88
CA PHE A 334 -0.01 3.77 -13.27
C PHE A 334 -0.06 5.23 -13.72
N THR A 335 -0.43 6.15 -12.85
CA THR A 335 -0.90 7.48 -13.24
C THR A 335 0.05 8.62 -12.94
N ASP A 336 0.97 8.46 -11.95
CA ASP A 336 1.92 9.51 -11.57
C ASP A 336 3.36 9.10 -11.87
N SER A 337 3.99 9.75 -12.82
CA SER A 337 5.35 9.45 -13.28
C SER A 337 6.45 9.76 -12.24
N ARG A 338 6.12 10.47 -11.16
CA ARG A 338 7.04 10.71 -10.04
C ARG A 338 7.29 9.43 -9.23
N ILE A 339 6.33 8.49 -9.21
CA ILE A 339 6.47 7.22 -8.49
C ILE A 339 7.55 6.36 -9.13
N LYS A 340 8.48 5.86 -8.31
CA LYS A 340 9.60 5.01 -8.71
C LYS A 340 9.51 3.58 -8.19
N ALA A 341 8.75 3.36 -7.11
CA ALA A 341 8.55 2.04 -6.53
C ALA A 341 7.19 1.95 -5.81
N VAL A 342 6.52 0.82 -5.90
CA VAL A 342 5.18 0.59 -5.33
C VAL A 342 5.17 -0.65 -4.45
N LEU A 343 4.70 -0.50 -3.20
CA LEU A 343 4.61 -1.58 -2.22
C LEU A 343 3.16 -1.74 -1.73
N PRO A 344 2.27 -2.41 -2.48
CA PRO A 344 0.89 -2.66 -2.06
C PRO A 344 0.83 -3.83 -1.07
N MET A 345 0.19 -3.61 0.09
CA MET A 345 0.00 -4.60 1.15
C MET A 345 -1.46 -5.06 1.16
N ALA A 346 -1.70 -6.36 0.94
CA ALA A 346 -3.03 -6.96 0.82
C ALA A 346 -3.99 -6.11 -0.05
N PRO A 347 -3.61 -5.73 -1.28
CA PRO A 347 -4.30 -4.73 -2.07
C PRO A 347 -5.64 -5.21 -2.63
N ALA A 348 -6.60 -4.29 -2.76
CA ALA A 348 -7.77 -4.48 -3.63
C ALA A 348 -7.36 -4.18 -5.08
N THR A 349 -7.21 -5.21 -5.91
CA THR A 349 -6.80 -5.04 -7.33
C THR A 349 -7.96 -5.03 -8.32
N THR A 350 -9.08 -5.67 -7.98
CA THR A 350 -10.28 -5.72 -8.81
C THR A 350 -10.76 -4.34 -9.28
N PRO A 351 -10.80 -3.28 -8.44
CA PRO A 351 -11.23 -1.97 -8.89
C PRO A 351 -10.38 -1.39 -10.03
N LEU A 352 -9.08 -1.68 -10.08
CA LEU A 352 -8.21 -1.23 -11.18
C LEU A 352 -8.66 -1.80 -12.52
N GLY A 353 -8.96 -3.11 -12.57
CA GLY A 353 -9.47 -3.76 -13.78
C GLY A 353 -10.81 -3.18 -14.22
N LEU A 354 -11.73 -2.86 -13.29
CA LEU A 354 -13.01 -2.22 -13.57
C LEU A 354 -12.84 -0.79 -14.10
N LEU A 355 -11.82 -0.07 -13.68
CA LEU A 355 -11.46 1.25 -14.18
C LEU A 355 -10.67 1.21 -15.51
N GLY A 356 -10.39 0.01 -16.04
CA GLY A 356 -9.74 -0.18 -17.33
C GLY A 356 -8.22 -0.14 -17.30
N PHE A 357 -7.58 -0.25 -16.13
CA PHE A 357 -6.12 -0.39 -16.04
C PHE A 357 -5.69 -1.78 -16.50
N ASP A 358 -4.70 -1.83 -17.39
CA ASP A 358 -4.08 -3.07 -17.85
C ASP A 358 -2.80 -3.33 -17.04
N ALA A 359 -2.81 -4.36 -16.21
CA ALA A 359 -1.66 -4.74 -15.38
C ALA A 359 -0.37 -4.94 -16.19
N ALA A 360 -0.47 -5.42 -17.45
CA ALA A 360 0.69 -5.62 -18.33
C ALA A 360 1.41 -4.32 -18.72
N THR A 361 0.79 -3.16 -18.49
CA THR A 361 1.37 -1.84 -18.79
C THR A 361 1.92 -1.12 -17.56
N PHE A 362 1.98 -1.78 -16.40
CA PHE A 362 2.47 -1.17 -15.16
C PHE A 362 3.94 -0.76 -15.29
N PRO A 363 4.28 0.53 -15.06
CA PRO A 363 5.55 1.06 -15.55
C PRO A 363 6.70 1.03 -14.53
N VAL A 364 6.45 0.63 -13.28
CA VAL A 364 7.43 0.78 -12.18
C VAL A 364 7.60 -0.52 -11.39
N PRO A 365 8.76 -0.73 -10.72
CA PRO A 365 8.97 -1.86 -9.82
C PRO A 365 7.90 -1.97 -8.74
N MET A 366 7.47 -3.20 -8.43
CA MET A 366 6.42 -3.47 -7.45
C MET A 366 6.80 -4.66 -6.56
N MET A 367 6.56 -4.54 -5.25
CA MET A 367 6.51 -5.68 -4.34
C MET A 367 5.09 -5.82 -3.78
N MET A 368 4.35 -6.84 -4.22
CA MET A 368 3.00 -7.12 -3.72
C MET A 368 3.09 -8.03 -2.50
N MET A 369 2.52 -7.59 -1.37
CA MET A 369 2.46 -8.38 -0.15
C MET A 369 1.06 -8.94 0.08
N ALA A 370 0.96 -10.19 0.54
CA ALA A 370 -0.28 -10.94 0.71
C ALA A 370 -0.32 -11.76 1.99
N GLY A 371 -1.52 -11.97 2.52
CA GLY A 371 -1.79 -12.95 3.57
C GLY A 371 -2.49 -14.19 2.99
N ALA A 372 -1.94 -15.39 3.21
CA ALA A 372 -2.53 -16.63 2.67
C ALA A 372 -3.91 -16.95 3.27
N MET A 373 -4.22 -16.40 4.44
CA MET A 373 -5.48 -16.58 5.16
C MET A 373 -6.40 -15.35 5.08
N ASP A 374 -6.08 -14.38 4.22
CA ASP A 374 -6.92 -13.20 3.97
C ASP A 374 -8.29 -13.63 3.44
N LYS A 375 -9.35 -13.34 4.21
CA LYS A 375 -10.75 -13.66 3.89
C LYS A 375 -11.49 -12.41 3.39
N THR A 376 -10.96 -11.25 3.69
CA THR A 376 -11.49 -9.95 3.28
C THR A 376 -11.21 -9.71 1.80
N LEU A 377 -9.97 -9.96 1.38
CA LEU A 377 -9.52 -9.92 -0.01
C LEU A 377 -8.80 -11.24 -0.33
N PRO A 378 -9.53 -12.28 -0.76
CA PRO A 378 -8.95 -13.60 -0.99
C PRO A 378 -7.75 -13.54 -1.95
N PRO A 379 -6.57 -14.08 -1.54
CA PRO A 379 -5.33 -13.86 -2.27
C PRO A 379 -5.33 -14.41 -3.70
N ASP A 380 -6.09 -15.46 -3.98
CA ASP A 380 -6.16 -16.04 -5.33
C ASP A 380 -6.70 -15.03 -6.36
N GLY A 381 -7.78 -14.31 -6.02
CA GLY A 381 -8.45 -13.37 -6.91
C GLY A 381 -7.84 -11.97 -6.92
N GLU A 382 -7.37 -11.50 -5.75
CA GLU A 382 -6.93 -10.11 -5.60
C GLU A 382 -5.40 -9.94 -5.73
N MET A 383 -4.60 -10.99 -5.50
CA MET A 383 -3.15 -10.85 -5.45
C MET A 383 -2.42 -11.85 -6.33
N ARG A 384 -2.60 -13.17 -6.15
CA ARG A 384 -1.82 -14.21 -6.87
C ARG A 384 -2.04 -14.16 -8.38
N GLU A 385 -3.30 -14.21 -8.84
CA GLU A 385 -3.62 -14.13 -10.26
C GLU A 385 -3.27 -12.77 -10.86
N PRO A 386 -3.68 -11.62 -10.28
CA PRO A 386 -3.27 -10.31 -10.78
C PRO A 386 -1.76 -10.13 -10.86
N TYR A 387 -0.99 -10.57 -9.85
CA TYR A 387 0.47 -10.49 -9.85
C TYR A 387 1.10 -11.10 -11.12
N THR A 388 0.57 -12.21 -11.62
CA THR A 388 1.11 -12.87 -12.82
C THR A 388 1.09 -11.98 -14.05
N LYS A 389 0.19 -10.97 -14.10
CA LYS A 389 -0.03 -10.09 -15.25
C LYS A 389 0.88 -8.85 -15.26
N TYR A 390 1.44 -8.47 -14.10
CA TYR A 390 2.35 -7.33 -14.01
C TYR A 390 3.70 -7.64 -14.65
N PRO A 391 4.37 -6.67 -15.30
CA PRO A 391 5.71 -6.85 -15.84
C PRO A 391 6.77 -6.85 -14.74
N SER A 392 7.97 -7.39 -15.07
CA SER A 392 9.16 -7.23 -14.22
C SER A 392 9.72 -5.81 -14.32
N PRO A 393 10.37 -5.29 -13.26
CA PRO A 393 10.70 -5.95 -12.00
C PRO A 393 9.49 -6.06 -11.06
N LYS A 394 9.23 -7.24 -10.56
CA LYS A 394 8.13 -7.48 -9.61
C LYS A 394 8.49 -8.52 -8.58
N PHE A 395 7.94 -8.37 -7.37
CA PHE A 395 8.14 -9.27 -6.25
C PHE A 395 6.80 -9.65 -5.65
N TYR A 396 6.72 -10.86 -5.13
CA TYR A 396 5.56 -11.35 -4.40
C TYR A 396 5.98 -11.92 -3.06
N PHE A 397 5.41 -11.42 -1.98
CA PHE A 397 5.67 -11.84 -0.61
C PHE A 397 4.36 -12.26 0.04
N GLU A 398 4.28 -13.49 0.56
CA GLU A 398 3.05 -14.00 1.14
C GLU A 398 3.31 -14.69 2.49
N LEU A 399 2.65 -14.20 3.53
CA LEU A 399 2.70 -14.79 4.87
C LEU A 399 1.72 -15.96 5.00
N ASN A 400 2.21 -17.13 5.43
CA ASN A 400 1.46 -18.38 5.53
C ASN A 400 0.18 -18.26 6.39
N ALA A 401 0.30 -17.69 7.57
CA ALA A 401 -0.82 -17.45 8.48
C ALA A 401 -1.25 -15.97 8.51
N GLY A 402 -0.87 -15.18 7.51
CA GLY A 402 -1.28 -13.78 7.38
C GLY A 402 -2.76 -13.69 7.01
N GLY A 403 -3.51 -12.83 7.67
CA GLY A 403 -4.84 -12.39 7.28
C GLY A 403 -4.81 -10.93 6.82
N HIS A 404 -5.99 -10.36 6.57
CA HIS A 404 -6.09 -9.00 6.01
C HIS A 404 -5.40 -7.93 6.86
N PHE A 405 -5.68 -7.92 8.17
CA PHE A 405 -5.15 -6.91 9.09
C PHE A 405 -3.75 -7.20 9.63
N THR A 406 -3.07 -8.26 9.18
CA THR A 406 -1.66 -8.52 9.49
C THR A 406 -0.74 -7.35 9.08
N TYR A 407 -1.18 -6.53 8.11
CA TYR A 407 -0.47 -5.37 7.57
C TYR A 407 -0.83 -4.04 8.24
N SER A 408 -1.34 -4.09 9.49
CA SER A 408 -1.78 -2.90 10.24
C SER A 408 -1.58 -3.07 11.73
N ASP A 409 -1.65 -1.97 12.47
CA ASP A 409 -1.63 -1.96 13.95
C ASP A 409 -3.01 -2.15 14.58
N ILE A 410 -4.04 -2.39 13.76
CA ILE A 410 -5.45 -2.42 14.20
C ILE A 410 -5.74 -3.54 15.20
N CYS A 411 -4.94 -4.63 15.19
CA CYS A 411 -5.09 -5.73 16.15
C CYS A 411 -4.80 -5.34 17.61
N GLN A 412 -4.24 -4.15 17.85
CA GLN A 412 -4.05 -3.59 19.18
C GLN A 412 -5.32 -2.95 19.76
N LEU A 413 -6.38 -2.81 18.93
CA LEU A 413 -7.63 -2.15 19.27
C LEU A 413 -8.75 -3.18 19.41
N ASP A 414 -9.71 -2.95 20.31
CA ASP A 414 -10.93 -3.77 20.40
C ASP A 414 -12.04 -3.19 19.50
N LEU A 415 -11.76 -3.11 18.20
CA LEU A 415 -12.73 -2.63 17.22
C LEU A 415 -13.94 -3.56 17.08
N LEU A 416 -13.82 -4.83 17.46
CA LEU A 416 -14.95 -5.74 17.45
C LEU A 416 -16.03 -5.32 18.46
N TYR A 417 -15.61 -4.93 19.67
CA TYR A 417 -16.54 -4.39 20.65
C TYR A 417 -17.25 -3.14 20.12
N VAL A 418 -16.47 -2.20 19.56
CA VAL A 418 -17.00 -0.95 19.00
C VAL A 418 -17.99 -1.22 17.87
N ALA A 419 -17.66 -2.11 16.96
CA ALA A 419 -18.51 -2.45 15.82
C ALA A 419 -19.84 -3.10 16.27
N ASN A 420 -19.77 -4.02 17.26
CA ASN A 420 -20.96 -4.67 17.82
C ASN A 420 -21.88 -3.68 18.54
N ASP A 421 -21.29 -2.74 19.30
CA ASP A 421 -22.08 -1.70 20.02
C ASP A 421 -22.75 -0.72 19.03
N LEU A 422 -22.10 -0.45 17.91
CA LEU A 422 -22.65 0.35 16.80
C LEU A 422 -23.66 -0.42 15.95
N GLY A 423 -23.85 -1.73 16.19
CA GLY A 423 -24.76 -2.58 15.42
C GLY A 423 -24.30 -2.85 14.01
N ILE A 424 -22.98 -2.98 13.81
CA ILE A 424 -22.37 -3.35 12.53
C ILE A 424 -22.40 -4.88 12.45
N ASP A 425 -23.29 -5.42 11.61
CA ASP A 425 -23.44 -6.86 11.41
C ASP A 425 -22.18 -7.47 10.76
N ASP A 426 -21.88 -8.75 11.08
CA ASP A 426 -20.73 -9.53 10.55
C ASP A 426 -19.34 -8.96 10.81
N ALA A 427 -19.18 -7.96 11.69
CA ALA A 427 -17.87 -7.40 12.06
C ALA A 427 -16.91 -8.46 12.61
N ASP A 428 -17.44 -9.52 13.24
CA ASP A 428 -16.65 -10.57 13.90
C ASP A 428 -15.69 -11.27 12.94
N ASN A 429 -16.15 -11.64 11.75
CA ASN A 429 -15.34 -12.35 10.78
C ASN A 429 -14.25 -11.49 10.16
N ALA A 430 -14.53 -10.23 9.94
CA ALA A 430 -13.60 -9.35 9.28
C ALA A 430 -12.58 -8.74 10.24
N LEU A 431 -12.99 -8.21 11.40
CA LEU A 431 -12.05 -7.61 12.36
C LEU A 431 -11.10 -8.62 13.01
N LYS A 432 -11.40 -9.93 12.90
CA LYS A 432 -10.49 -11.02 13.27
C LYS A 432 -9.58 -11.50 12.14
N ASP A 433 -9.77 -11.01 10.93
CA ASP A 433 -8.99 -11.43 9.77
C ASP A 433 -7.56 -10.86 9.82
N GLY A 434 -6.66 -11.61 10.41
CA GLY A 434 -5.29 -11.19 10.71
C GLY A 434 -5.01 -10.95 12.20
N CYS A 435 -6.06 -10.86 13.05
CA CYS A 435 -5.92 -10.62 14.48
C CYS A 435 -6.30 -11.84 15.35
N ALA A 436 -6.68 -12.96 14.75
CA ALA A 436 -7.08 -14.16 15.50
C ALA A 436 -5.85 -14.96 15.94
N GLU A 437 -6.02 -15.81 17.00
CA GLU A 437 -4.96 -16.65 17.55
C GLU A 437 -4.32 -17.62 16.52
N TYR A 438 -5.01 -17.94 15.44
CA TYR A 438 -4.49 -18.80 14.36
C TYR A 438 -3.72 -18.02 13.31
N ASN A 439 -3.73 -16.70 13.35
CA ASN A 439 -2.92 -15.86 12.46
C ASN A 439 -1.49 -15.73 13.00
N VAL A 440 -0.57 -15.35 12.13
CA VAL A 440 0.80 -15.02 12.54
C VAL A 440 0.76 -13.81 13.49
N PRO A 441 1.39 -13.90 14.68
CA PRO A 441 1.40 -12.77 15.60
C PRO A 441 2.10 -11.54 15.02
N SER A 442 1.63 -10.34 15.37
CA SER A 442 2.20 -9.08 14.87
C SER A 442 3.69 -8.91 15.18
N GLU A 443 4.15 -9.39 16.36
CA GLU A 443 5.55 -9.38 16.75
C GLU A 443 6.46 -10.25 15.87
N VAL A 444 5.89 -11.18 15.11
CA VAL A 444 6.60 -12.00 14.12
C VAL A 444 6.39 -11.45 12.71
N ALA A 445 5.16 -11.09 12.35
CA ALA A 445 4.83 -10.62 11.02
C ALA A 445 5.44 -9.24 10.69
N HIS A 446 5.33 -8.28 11.62
CA HIS A 446 5.76 -6.91 11.38
C HIS A 446 7.26 -6.77 11.09
N PRO A 447 8.19 -7.46 11.81
CA PRO A 447 9.60 -7.48 11.41
C PRO A 447 9.83 -8.01 9.99
N LEU A 448 9.13 -9.07 9.58
CA LEU A 448 9.25 -9.62 8.23
C LEU A 448 8.73 -8.64 7.17
N ILE A 449 7.57 -8.02 7.40
CA ILE A 449 7.01 -7.02 6.48
C ILE A 449 7.99 -5.83 6.34
N ARG A 450 8.59 -5.37 7.44
CA ARG A 450 9.62 -4.31 7.42
C ARG A 450 10.84 -4.76 6.64
N GLN A 451 11.39 -5.94 6.93
CA GLN A 451 12.60 -6.44 6.29
C GLN A 451 12.47 -6.43 4.77
N PHE A 452 11.40 -7.01 4.25
CA PHE A 452 11.20 -7.10 2.81
C PHE A 452 10.78 -5.75 2.20
N GLY A 453 9.89 -5.01 2.85
CA GLY A 453 9.38 -3.74 2.33
C GLY A 453 10.41 -2.61 2.36
N ILE A 454 11.13 -2.43 3.47
CA ILE A 454 12.18 -1.42 3.58
C ILE A 454 13.38 -1.82 2.70
N GLY A 455 13.75 -3.11 2.67
CA GLY A 455 14.78 -3.62 1.76
C GLY A 455 14.48 -3.31 0.30
N PHE A 456 13.23 -3.51 -0.14
CA PHE A 456 12.75 -3.16 -1.47
C PHE A 456 12.89 -1.66 -1.76
N PHE A 457 12.43 -0.79 -0.85
CA PHE A 457 12.58 0.66 -1.03
C PHE A 457 14.04 1.09 -1.01
N ASN A 458 14.90 0.53 -0.14
CA ASN A 458 16.32 0.82 -0.15
C ASN A 458 16.97 0.49 -1.51
N TYR A 459 16.58 -0.61 -2.14
CA TYR A 459 17.10 -0.97 -3.45
C TYR A 459 16.64 -0.01 -4.55
N TYR A 460 15.32 0.28 -4.62
CA TYR A 460 14.77 1.06 -5.74
C TYR A 460 14.80 2.58 -5.56
N LEU A 461 14.72 3.09 -4.32
CA LEU A 461 14.70 4.54 -4.05
C LEU A 461 16.04 5.09 -3.55
N ARG A 462 16.93 4.21 -3.08
CA ARG A 462 18.27 4.58 -2.61
C ARG A 462 19.37 3.99 -3.46
N HIS A 463 19.01 3.16 -4.44
CA HIS A 463 19.92 2.50 -5.35
C HIS A 463 21.01 1.68 -4.63
N SER A 464 20.58 1.03 -3.50
CA SER A 464 21.46 0.25 -2.64
C SER A 464 21.45 -1.23 -2.99
N ASP A 465 22.49 -1.70 -3.67
CA ASP A 465 22.66 -3.13 -3.97
C ASP A 465 22.86 -3.96 -2.68
N GLU A 466 23.37 -3.35 -1.60
CA GLU A 466 23.60 -4.02 -0.32
C GLU A 466 22.30 -4.37 0.41
N SER A 467 21.16 -3.83 -0.02
CA SER A 467 19.85 -4.23 0.51
C SER A 467 19.33 -5.54 -0.09
N LEU A 468 19.85 -6.03 -1.22
CA LEU A 468 19.43 -7.28 -1.86
C LEU A 468 19.45 -8.51 -0.94
N PRO A 469 20.44 -8.71 -0.06
CA PRO A 469 20.43 -9.86 0.87
C PRO A 469 19.21 -9.88 1.80
N TRP A 470 18.57 -8.76 2.06
CA TRP A 470 17.45 -8.66 2.99
C TRP A 470 16.09 -9.06 2.40
N PHE A 471 15.92 -8.99 1.07
CA PHE A 471 14.63 -9.24 0.42
C PHE A 471 14.72 -10.12 -0.84
N ASN A 472 15.62 -11.11 -0.83
CA ASN A 472 15.74 -12.11 -1.89
C ASN A 472 15.15 -13.48 -1.47
N ALA A 473 15.13 -14.44 -2.39
CA ALA A 473 14.61 -15.77 -2.14
C ALA A 473 15.37 -16.52 -1.03
N ASN A 474 16.67 -16.27 -0.87
CA ASN A 474 17.45 -16.90 0.21
C ASN A 474 17.02 -16.35 1.58
N ALA A 475 16.84 -15.03 1.71
CA ALA A 475 16.30 -14.43 2.92
C ALA A 475 14.91 -14.98 3.25
N ALA A 476 14.03 -15.08 2.27
CA ALA A 476 12.69 -15.62 2.46
C ALA A 476 12.71 -17.08 2.94
N SER A 477 13.63 -17.89 2.45
CA SER A 477 13.74 -19.31 2.81
C SER A 477 14.14 -19.56 4.28
N MET A 478 14.64 -18.54 4.97
CA MET A 478 15.01 -18.63 6.41
C MET A 478 13.79 -18.55 7.33
N PHE A 479 12.63 -18.10 6.83
CA PHE A 479 11.45 -17.85 7.64
C PHE A 479 10.29 -18.78 7.25
N PRO A 480 9.90 -19.73 8.11
CA PRO A 480 8.79 -20.64 7.84
C PRO A 480 7.43 -19.95 7.76
N GLU A 481 7.34 -18.73 8.24
CA GLU A 481 6.15 -17.88 8.15
C GLU A 481 5.89 -17.36 6.73
N ILE A 482 6.92 -17.37 5.86
CA ILE A 482 6.76 -16.96 4.45
C ILE A 482 6.35 -18.17 3.64
N LEU A 483 5.11 -18.17 3.14
CA LEU A 483 4.56 -19.24 2.31
C LEU A 483 5.13 -19.20 0.89
N THR A 484 5.17 -18.00 0.32
CA THR A 484 5.58 -17.79 -1.08
C THR A 484 6.40 -16.49 -1.15
N TYR A 485 7.55 -16.60 -1.80
CA TYR A 485 8.33 -15.44 -2.22
C TYR A 485 8.77 -15.63 -3.68
N LEU A 486 8.48 -14.66 -4.51
CA LEU A 486 8.88 -14.63 -5.91
C LEU A 486 9.65 -13.33 -6.15
N ASP A 487 10.82 -13.45 -6.78
CA ASP A 487 11.61 -12.31 -7.25
C ASP A 487 11.80 -12.42 -8.77
N ASP A 488 11.32 -11.45 -9.48
CA ASP A 488 11.47 -11.30 -10.92
C ASP A 488 12.09 -9.93 -11.20
N MET A 489 13.40 -9.86 -11.04
CA MET A 489 14.19 -8.62 -11.16
C MET A 489 14.54 -8.29 -12.62
N ILE A 490 14.47 -9.25 -13.53
CA ILE A 490 14.90 -9.08 -14.92
C ILE A 490 13.65 -8.85 -15.77
N PRO A 491 13.56 -7.75 -16.54
CA PRO A 491 12.53 -7.61 -17.57
C PRO A 491 12.58 -8.79 -18.54
N ASN A 492 11.47 -9.48 -18.70
CA ASN A 492 11.32 -10.52 -19.71
C ASN A 492 11.41 -9.94 -21.13
#